data_e30dea0bd71407d512c040bc1b644f6d
#
_entry.id   e30dea0bd71407d512c040bc1b644f6d
#
_cell.length_a   1.000
_cell.length_b   1.000
_cell.length_c   1.000
_cell.angle_alpha   90.00
_cell.angle_beta   90.00
_cell.angle_gamma   90.00
#
_symmetry.space_group_name_H-M   'P 1'
#
loop_
_entity.id
_entity.type
_entity.pdbx_description
1 polymer ?
#
loop_
_entity_poly.entity_id
_entity_poly.type
_entity_poly.pdbx_seq_one_letter_code
_entity_poly.pdbx_strand_id
1 'polypeptide(L)'
;VCSSDLRAITNIEPMQNGKNRIVVTELPYMVNKARLIEKIAELVRDKKIDGITDLRDESDRQGMRICIELRRDVNPNVVLNLLYKHTQMQDTFGVIMLALVDNQPKVLNLHEMLGYYLDHQKDVVTRRTKYDLNKAEERAHILEGLLIALDNIDEVINIIRSSANTPEAKNRLIERFSLTDVQAQAIVDMRLREIGRAHV
;
A
#
# COMPACT_ATOMS: atom_id res chain seq x y z
N VAL A 1 8.77 2.93 21.32
CA VAL A 1 8.05 4.04 20.68
C VAL A 1 8.94 4.62 19.61
N CYS A 2 8.44 4.64 18.35
CA CYS A 2 9.15 5.34 17.28
C CYS A 2 8.91 6.84 17.44
N SER A 3 9.96 7.66 17.38
CA SER A 3 9.86 9.12 17.40
C SER A 3 10.64 9.71 16.23
N SER A 4 10.19 10.83 15.72
CA SER A 4 10.84 11.59 14.66
C SER A 4 10.94 13.05 15.06
N ASP A 5 12.11 13.66 14.92
CA ASP A 5 12.29 15.08 15.10
C ASP A 5 11.90 15.79 13.80
N LEU A 6 10.93 16.68 13.93
CA LEU A 6 10.41 17.50 12.83
C LEU A 6 10.93 18.94 12.99
N ARG A 7 11.33 19.57 11.89
CA ARG A 7 11.75 20.97 11.86
C ARG A 7 10.95 21.73 10.81
N ALA A 8 10.70 23.01 11.11
CA ALA A 8 10.16 23.96 10.15
C ALA A 8 11.11 24.12 8.95
N ILE A 9 10.56 24.30 7.75
CA ILE A 9 11.34 24.68 6.57
C ILE A 9 11.55 26.20 6.62
N THR A 10 12.82 26.60 6.60
CA THR A 10 13.21 28.00 6.77
C THR A 10 14.24 28.41 5.72
N ASN A 11 14.10 29.66 5.22
CA ASN A 11 15.05 30.27 4.32
C ASN A 11 15.55 31.58 4.91
N ILE A 12 16.85 31.87 4.75
CA ILE A 12 17.43 33.15 5.16
C ILE A 12 17.55 34.02 3.91
N GLU A 13 16.83 35.13 3.89
CA GLU A 13 16.82 36.07 2.77
C GLU A 13 17.51 37.37 3.15
N PRO A 14 18.46 37.89 2.34
CA PRO A 14 19.05 39.21 2.56
C PRO A 14 18.04 40.31 2.18
N MET A 15 18.02 41.37 2.95
CA MET A 15 17.20 42.55 2.71
C MET A 15 18.05 43.70 2.14
N GLN A 16 17.39 44.66 1.45
CA GLN A 16 18.06 45.81 0.79
C GLN A 16 18.93 46.66 1.71
N ASN A 17 18.67 46.66 3.02
CA ASN A 17 19.38 47.48 4.02
C ASN A 17 20.54 46.75 4.71
N GLY A 18 21.02 45.64 4.16
CA GLY A 18 22.05 44.80 4.78
C GLY A 18 21.58 44.06 6.05
N LYS A 19 20.28 44.01 6.28
CA LYS A 19 19.65 43.15 7.28
C LYS A 19 19.34 41.79 6.65
N ASN A 20 19.10 40.80 7.50
CA ASN A 20 18.59 39.50 7.09
C ASN A 20 17.19 39.26 7.65
N ARG A 21 16.41 38.42 6.96
CA ARG A 21 15.14 37.91 7.49
C ARG A 21 15.13 36.40 7.40
N ILE A 22 14.52 35.76 8.37
CA ILE A 22 14.21 34.34 8.35
C ILE A 22 12.78 34.20 7.87
N VAL A 23 12.56 33.47 6.81
CA VAL A 23 11.25 33.15 6.24
C VAL A 23 10.93 31.70 6.54
N VAL A 24 9.80 31.45 7.20
CA VAL A 24 9.31 30.10 7.51
C VAL A 24 8.17 29.78 6.54
N THR A 25 8.33 28.73 5.74
CA THR A 25 7.37 28.31 4.72
C THR A 25 6.57 27.08 5.12
N GLU A 26 7.10 26.24 6.03
CA GLU A 26 6.39 25.08 6.55
C GLU A 26 6.66 24.92 8.05
N LEU A 27 5.66 24.43 8.78
CA LEU A 27 5.76 24.12 10.21
C LEU A 27 5.68 22.61 10.46
N PRO A 28 6.23 22.13 11.58
CA PRO A 28 6.04 20.73 12.00
C PRO A 28 4.57 20.38 12.13
N TYR A 29 4.26 19.12 11.91
CA TYR A 29 2.91 18.59 12.07
C TYR A 29 2.35 18.89 13.48
N MET A 30 1.06 19.23 13.56
CA MET A 30 0.35 19.61 14.80
C MET A 30 0.76 20.97 15.42
N VAL A 31 1.67 21.73 14.83
CA VAL A 31 2.03 23.06 15.34
C VAL A 31 1.05 24.12 14.84
N ASN A 32 0.47 24.85 15.80
CA ASN A 32 -0.42 25.97 15.49
C ASN A 32 0.39 27.24 15.21
N LYS A 33 0.23 27.79 14.00
CA LYS A 33 0.95 28.98 13.52
C LYS A 33 0.78 30.20 14.44
N ALA A 34 -0.46 30.54 14.83
CA ALA A 34 -0.73 31.72 15.66
C ALA A 34 -0.06 31.60 17.03
N ARG A 35 -0.18 30.44 17.68
CA ARG A 35 0.48 30.20 18.99
C ARG A 35 1.99 30.24 18.88
N LEU A 36 2.56 29.77 17.77
CA LEU A 36 4.00 29.85 17.52
C LEU A 36 4.46 31.28 17.40
N ILE A 37 3.75 32.15 16.66
CA ILE A 37 4.05 33.56 16.50
C ILE A 37 3.96 34.29 17.85
N GLU A 38 2.89 34.05 18.62
CA GLU A 38 2.75 34.59 19.98
C GLU A 38 3.92 34.16 20.87
N LYS A 39 4.32 32.89 20.82
CA LYS A 39 5.44 32.38 21.61
C LYS A 39 6.78 33.02 21.23
N ILE A 40 7.03 33.26 19.95
CA ILE A 40 8.23 33.96 19.49
C ILE A 40 8.20 35.40 20.01
N ALA A 41 7.07 36.10 19.93
CA ALA A 41 6.92 37.45 20.44
C ALA A 41 7.15 37.53 21.96
N GLU A 42 6.66 36.58 22.75
CA GLU A 42 6.94 36.47 24.20
C GLU A 42 8.45 36.33 24.47
N LEU A 43 9.15 35.40 23.74
CA LEU A 43 10.58 35.18 23.94
C LEU A 43 11.42 36.41 23.59
N VAL A 44 10.99 37.22 22.62
CA VAL A 44 11.63 38.50 22.28
C VAL A 44 11.38 39.54 23.40
N ARG A 45 10.15 39.64 23.90
CA ARG A 45 9.77 40.55 25.01
C ARG A 45 10.52 40.20 26.30
N ASP A 46 10.65 38.90 26.60
CA ASP A 46 11.36 38.38 27.77
C ASP A 46 12.90 38.42 27.62
N LYS A 47 13.40 38.93 26.47
CA LYS A 47 14.84 39.02 26.14
C LYS A 47 15.56 37.66 26.16
N LYS A 48 14.83 36.57 25.96
CA LYS A 48 15.41 35.22 25.81
C LYS A 48 16.01 34.99 24.41
N ILE A 49 15.42 35.68 23.42
CA ILE A 49 15.96 35.72 22.07
C ILE A 49 16.15 37.19 21.72
N ASP A 50 17.41 37.60 21.49
CA ASP A 50 17.75 38.94 21.04
C ASP A 50 18.03 38.99 19.54
N GLY A 51 17.91 40.14 18.94
CA GLY A 51 18.25 40.35 17.53
C GLY A 51 17.07 40.30 16.56
N ILE A 52 15.85 40.01 17.01
CA ILE A 52 14.62 40.12 16.21
C ILE A 52 14.09 41.55 16.30
N THR A 53 13.84 42.16 15.14
CA THR A 53 13.31 43.54 15.04
C THR A 53 11.83 43.56 14.71
N ASP A 54 11.35 42.60 13.94
CA ASP A 54 9.94 42.53 13.55
C ASP A 54 9.53 41.09 13.29
N LEU A 55 8.24 40.79 13.49
CA LEU A 55 7.63 39.48 13.31
C LEU A 55 6.27 39.65 12.64
N ARG A 56 6.14 39.14 11.42
CA ARG A 56 4.91 39.29 10.63
C ARG A 56 4.45 37.92 10.06
N ASP A 57 3.13 37.78 10.01
CA ASP A 57 2.49 36.70 9.24
C ASP A 57 2.11 37.25 7.86
N GLU A 58 2.83 36.83 6.83
CA GLU A 58 2.61 37.21 5.44
C GLU A 58 1.95 36.07 4.65
N SER A 59 1.34 35.10 5.34
CA SER A 59 0.68 33.96 4.70
C SER A 59 -0.50 34.42 3.84
N ASP A 60 -0.58 33.87 2.61
CA ASP A 60 -1.61 34.16 1.64
C ASP A 60 -2.19 32.89 1.01
N ARG A 61 -2.90 33.03 -0.12
CA ARG A 61 -3.46 31.90 -0.88
C ARG A 61 -2.39 31.02 -1.55
N GLN A 62 -1.17 31.52 -1.71
CA GLN A 62 -0.05 30.79 -2.32
C GLN A 62 0.66 29.90 -1.30
N GLY A 63 0.50 30.18 0.00
CA GLY A 63 1.08 29.35 1.04
C GLY A 63 1.33 30.09 2.35
N MET A 64 1.92 29.34 3.29
CA MET A 64 2.33 29.88 4.58
C MET A 64 3.65 30.64 4.43
N ARG A 65 3.69 31.82 5.06
CA ARG A 65 4.89 32.65 5.09
C ARG A 65 4.95 33.43 6.39
N ILE A 66 5.84 33.06 7.29
CA ILE A 66 6.13 33.84 8.51
C ILE A 66 7.48 34.52 8.29
N CYS A 67 7.51 35.86 8.40
CA CYS A 67 8.71 36.65 8.24
C CYS A 67 9.22 37.15 9.59
N ILE A 68 10.48 36.83 9.90
CA ILE A 68 11.18 37.22 11.12
C ILE A 68 12.36 38.11 10.70
N GLU A 69 12.24 39.42 10.89
CA GLU A 69 13.31 40.40 10.56
C GLU A 69 14.37 40.46 11.65
N LEU A 70 15.62 40.49 11.27
CA LEU A 70 16.74 40.52 12.20
C LEU A 70 17.44 41.88 12.21
N ARG A 71 18.13 42.18 13.31
CA ARG A 71 19.08 43.30 13.36
C ARG A 71 20.28 43.02 12.44
N ARG A 72 20.92 44.08 11.99
CA ARG A 72 22.07 44.00 11.05
C ARG A 72 23.30 43.29 11.64
N ASP A 73 23.49 43.38 12.95
CA ASP A 73 24.64 42.89 13.71
C ASP A 73 24.52 41.45 14.20
N VAL A 74 23.42 40.76 13.84
CA VAL A 74 23.10 39.44 14.38
C VAL A 74 23.27 38.36 13.31
N ASN A 75 23.89 37.25 13.68
CA ASN A 75 24.00 36.08 12.79
C ASN A 75 22.65 35.35 12.73
N PRO A 76 22.03 35.24 11.53
CA PRO A 76 20.74 34.60 11.36
C PRO A 76 20.70 33.13 11.84
N ASN A 77 21.78 32.39 11.66
CA ASN A 77 21.83 30.99 12.07
C ASN A 77 21.81 30.79 13.59
N VAL A 78 22.38 31.75 14.35
CA VAL A 78 22.35 31.71 15.81
C VAL A 78 20.92 31.92 16.29
N VAL A 79 20.21 32.93 15.75
CA VAL A 79 18.80 33.20 16.07
C VAL A 79 17.92 31.99 15.69
N LEU A 80 18.13 31.42 14.50
CA LEU A 80 17.40 30.24 14.04
C LEU A 80 17.58 29.04 14.99
N ASN A 81 18.80 28.79 15.45
CA ASN A 81 19.06 27.72 16.42
C ASN A 81 18.40 27.99 17.78
N LEU A 82 18.35 29.25 18.23
CA LEU A 82 17.59 29.62 19.44
C LEU A 82 16.10 29.43 19.27
N LEU A 83 15.55 29.75 18.09
CA LEU A 83 14.15 29.49 17.76
C LEU A 83 13.83 27.99 17.77
N TYR A 84 14.65 27.16 17.17
CA TYR A 84 14.49 25.69 17.25
C TYR A 84 14.54 25.17 18.69
N LYS A 85 15.41 25.73 19.53
CA LYS A 85 15.59 25.29 20.92
C LYS A 85 14.43 25.68 21.83
N HIS A 86 13.82 26.86 21.61
CA HIS A 86 12.87 27.45 22.55
C HIS A 86 11.43 27.50 22.04
N THR A 87 11.18 27.08 20.82
CA THR A 87 9.84 27.07 20.20
C THR A 87 9.52 25.75 19.49
N GLN A 88 8.27 25.58 19.10
CA GLN A 88 7.82 24.44 18.32
C GLN A 88 8.21 24.52 16.83
N MET A 89 9.15 25.39 16.45
CA MET A 89 9.79 25.29 15.12
C MET A 89 10.61 24.00 14.96
N GLN A 90 10.98 23.38 16.06
CA GLN A 90 11.43 21.99 16.12
C GLN A 90 10.62 21.29 17.22
N ASP A 91 10.06 20.14 16.89
CA ASP A 91 9.29 19.33 17.83
C ASP A 91 9.49 17.84 17.54
N THR A 92 9.28 17.02 18.56
CA THR A 92 9.40 15.56 18.44
C THR A 92 8.02 14.94 18.29
N PHE A 93 7.79 14.26 17.18
CA PHE A 93 6.55 13.55 16.96
C PHE A 93 6.66 12.09 17.40
N GLY A 94 5.86 11.69 18.39
CA GLY A 94 5.74 10.30 18.84
C GLY A 94 4.81 9.51 17.92
N VAL A 95 5.36 8.53 17.20
CA VAL A 95 4.58 7.71 16.27
C VAL A 95 3.98 6.52 17.02
N ILE A 96 2.65 6.48 17.10
CA ILE A 96 1.91 5.33 17.66
C ILE A 96 1.26 4.58 16.49
N MET A 97 1.85 3.44 16.12
CA MET A 97 1.36 2.61 15.03
C MET A 97 0.42 1.54 15.58
N LEU A 98 -0.88 1.81 15.50
CA LEU A 98 -1.93 0.85 15.85
C LEU A 98 -2.35 0.07 14.60
N ALA A 99 -2.28 -1.25 14.65
CA ALA A 99 -2.72 -2.13 13.57
C ALA A 99 -3.54 -3.31 14.10
N LEU A 100 -4.34 -3.92 13.22
CA LEU A 100 -5.02 -5.17 13.51
C LEU A 100 -4.15 -6.34 13.08
N VAL A 101 -3.80 -7.19 14.03
CA VAL A 101 -3.10 -8.46 13.80
C VAL A 101 -3.99 -9.58 14.29
N ASP A 102 -4.39 -10.49 13.42
CA ASP A 102 -5.35 -11.57 13.71
C ASP A 102 -6.65 -11.04 14.36
N ASN A 103 -7.20 -9.96 13.81
CA ASN A 103 -8.37 -9.22 14.30
C ASN A 103 -8.23 -8.63 15.72
N GLN A 104 -7.02 -8.56 16.26
CA GLN A 104 -6.76 -7.93 17.54
C GLN A 104 -5.97 -6.63 17.36
N PRO A 105 -6.35 -5.52 18.01
CA PRO A 105 -5.61 -4.28 17.96
C PRO A 105 -4.29 -4.42 18.74
N LYS A 106 -3.17 -4.11 18.08
CA LYS A 106 -1.84 -4.11 18.69
C LYS A 106 -1.10 -2.83 18.32
N VAL A 107 -0.40 -2.27 19.29
CA VAL A 107 0.56 -1.20 19.01
C VAL A 107 1.88 -1.87 18.63
N LEU A 108 2.34 -1.55 17.42
CA LEU A 108 3.51 -2.17 16.81
C LEU A 108 4.63 -1.15 16.64
N ASN A 109 5.86 -1.61 16.65
CA ASN A 109 6.98 -0.85 16.12
C ASN A 109 7.10 -1.06 14.60
N LEU A 110 7.94 -0.27 13.92
CA LEU A 110 8.08 -0.34 12.46
C LEU A 110 8.56 -1.73 11.98
N HIS A 111 9.49 -2.35 12.71
CA HIS A 111 10.01 -3.67 12.37
C HIS A 111 8.92 -4.75 12.43
N GLU A 112 8.14 -4.76 13.50
CA GLU A 112 7.00 -5.68 13.65
C GLU A 112 5.94 -5.46 12.57
N MET A 113 5.60 -4.20 12.26
CA MET A 113 4.63 -3.87 11.21
C MET A 113 5.07 -4.38 9.84
N LEU A 114 6.34 -4.19 9.48
CA LEU A 114 6.90 -4.71 8.24
C LEU A 114 6.96 -6.25 8.24
N GLY A 115 7.25 -6.87 9.37
CA GLY A 115 7.22 -8.33 9.54
C GLY A 115 5.84 -8.91 9.26
N TYR A 116 4.80 -8.41 9.93
CA TYR A 116 3.41 -8.84 9.69
C TYR A 116 2.94 -8.57 8.26
N TYR A 117 3.35 -7.45 7.67
CA TYR A 117 3.04 -7.18 6.28
C TYR A 117 3.66 -8.21 5.32
N LEU A 118 4.94 -8.57 5.53
CA LEU A 118 5.61 -9.58 4.72
C LEU A 118 4.97 -10.96 4.87
N ASP A 119 4.60 -11.34 6.09
CA ASP A 119 3.94 -12.63 6.34
C ASP A 119 2.56 -12.67 5.70
N HIS A 120 1.80 -11.57 5.75
CA HIS A 120 0.55 -11.44 5.03
C HIS A 120 0.74 -11.57 3.51
N GLN A 121 1.76 -10.92 2.93
CA GLN A 121 2.05 -11.03 1.50
C GLN A 121 2.39 -12.47 1.09
N LYS A 122 3.20 -13.17 1.87
CA LYS A 122 3.52 -14.60 1.64
C LYS A 122 2.27 -15.47 1.66
N ASP A 123 1.40 -15.25 2.65
CA ASP A 123 0.15 -16.02 2.76
C ASP A 123 -0.79 -15.75 1.57
N VAL A 124 -0.97 -14.49 1.16
CA VAL A 124 -1.78 -14.12 -0.01
C VAL A 124 -1.25 -14.76 -1.30
N VAL A 125 0.07 -14.70 -1.53
CA VAL A 125 0.69 -15.32 -2.71
C VAL A 125 0.50 -16.84 -2.67
N THR A 126 0.74 -17.46 -1.52
CA THR A 126 0.57 -18.91 -1.34
C THR A 126 -0.87 -19.36 -1.63
N ARG A 127 -1.86 -18.66 -1.06
CA ARG A 127 -3.28 -18.98 -1.30
C ARG A 127 -3.68 -18.78 -2.75
N ARG A 128 -3.22 -17.71 -3.40
CA ARG A 128 -3.48 -17.47 -4.82
C ARG A 128 -2.88 -18.58 -5.67
N THR A 129 -1.61 -18.90 -5.47
CA THR A 129 -0.92 -19.97 -6.25
C THR A 129 -1.58 -21.32 -6.04
N LYS A 130 -2.01 -21.64 -4.82
CA LYS A 130 -2.74 -22.88 -4.52
C LYS A 130 -4.08 -22.95 -5.25
N TYR A 131 -4.80 -21.83 -5.32
CA TYR A 131 -6.05 -21.73 -6.07
C TYR A 131 -5.83 -21.96 -7.57
N ASP A 132 -4.82 -21.30 -8.14
CA ASP A 132 -4.47 -21.44 -9.56
C ASP A 132 -4.00 -22.87 -9.88
N LEU A 133 -3.25 -23.49 -8.98
CA LEU A 133 -2.83 -24.90 -9.10
C LEU A 133 -4.04 -25.82 -9.13
N ASN A 134 -4.95 -25.74 -8.16
CA ASN A 134 -6.15 -26.56 -8.13
C ASN A 134 -6.97 -26.42 -9.41
N LYS A 135 -7.15 -25.19 -9.93
CA LYS A 135 -7.84 -24.96 -11.20
C LYS A 135 -7.13 -25.60 -12.39
N ALA A 136 -5.80 -25.55 -12.42
CA ALA A 136 -5.01 -26.20 -13.47
C ALA A 136 -5.11 -27.73 -13.39
N GLU A 137 -5.08 -28.30 -12.20
CA GLU A 137 -5.25 -29.73 -11.95
C GLU A 137 -6.65 -30.20 -12.34
N GLU A 138 -7.72 -29.48 -11.99
CA GLU A 138 -9.08 -29.77 -12.43
C GLU A 138 -9.19 -29.78 -13.96
N ARG A 139 -8.55 -28.81 -14.62
CA ARG A 139 -8.55 -28.74 -16.08
C ARG A 139 -7.73 -29.87 -16.70
N ALA A 140 -6.55 -30.21 -16.15
CA ALA A 140 -5.72 -31.33 -16.60
C ALA A 140 -6.48 -32.65 -16.47
N HIS A 141 -7.17 -32.86 -15.35
CA HIS A 141 -7.99 -34.04 -15.12
C HIS A 141 -9.07 -34.24 -16.19
N ILE A 142 -9.76 -33.17 -16.58
CA ILE A 142 -10.75 -33.23 -17.67
C ILE A 142 -10.06 -33.55 -19.01
N LEU A 143 -8.92 -32.94 -19.31
CA LEU A 143 -8.21 -33.16 -20.56
C LEU A 143 -7.66 -34.60 -20.68
N GLU A 144 -7.21 -35.19 -19.57
CA GLU A 144 -6.83 -36.60 -19.53
C GLU A 144 -7.98 -37.53 -19.93
N GLY A 145 -9.19 -37.27 -19.39
CA GLY A 145 -10.39 -38.02 -19.78
C GLY A 145 -10.74 -37.84 -21.27
N LEU A 146 -10.60 -36.60 -21.77
CA LEU A 146 -10.85 -36.31 -23.19
C LEU A 146 -9.82 -37.01 -24.13
N LEU A 147 -8.55 -37.13 -23.71
CA LEU A 147 -7.53 -37.87 -24.44
C LEU A 147 -7.89 -39.36 -24.57
N ILE A 148 -8.30 -39.98 -23.44
CA ILE A 148 -8.77 -41.38 -23.45
C ILE A 148 -9.95 -41.55 -24.42
N ALA A 149 -10.88 -40.60 -24.45
CA ALA A 149 -12.03 -40.64 -25.36
C ALA A 149 -11.63 -40.50 -26.84
N LEU A 150 -10.63 -39.63 -27.13
CA LEU A 150 -10.13 -39.44 -28.50
C LEU A 150 -9.38 -40.65 -29.01
N ASP A 151 -8.59 -41.29 -28.16
CA ASP A 151 -7.86 -42.53 -28.51
C ASP A 151 -8.81 -43.71 -28.80
N ASN A 152 -10.06 -43.67 -28.32
CA ASN A 152 -11.06 -44.71 -28.46
C ASN A 152 -12.39 -44.16 -29.03
N ILE A 153 -12.30 -43.21 -29.97
CA ILE A 153 -13.43 -42.39 -30.40
C ILE A 153 -14.60 -43.22 -30.98
N ASP A 154 -14.31 -44.24 -31.76
CA ASP A 154 -15.34 -45.10 -32.38
C ASP A 154 -16.14 -45.88 -31.33
N GLU A 155 -15.45 -46.39 -30.29
CA GLU A 155 -16.10 -47.10 -29.19
C GLU A 155 -16.95 -46.15 -28.35
N VAL A 156 -16.44 -44.94 -28.07
CA VAL A 156 -17.19 -43.88 -27.35
C VAL A 156 -18.46 -43.49 -28.10
N ILE A 157 -18.38 -43.28 -29.41
CA ILE A 157 -19.54 -42.96 -30.25
C ILE A 157 -20.57 -44.11 -30.23
N ASN A 158 -20.12 -45.36 -30.30
CA ASN A 158 -21.01 -46.52 -30.25
C ASN A 158 -21.72 -46.64 -28.90
N ILE A 159 -21.02 -46.39 -27.77
CA ILE A 159 -21.62 -46.38 -26.42
C ILE A 159 -22.69 -45.29 -26.33
N ILE A 160 -22.36 -44.08 -26.75
CA ILE A 160 -23.32 -42.95 -26.67
C ILE A 160 -24.56 -43.20 -27.52
N ARG A 161 -24.40 -43.70 -28.76
CA ARG A 161 -25.51 -43.99 -29.68
C ARG A 161 -26.39 -45.17 -29.22
N SER A 162 -25.81 -46.16 -28.57
CA SER A 162 -26.55 -47.36 -28.08
C SER A 162 -27.21 -47.14 -26.72
N SER A 163 -26.96 -46.04 -26.05
CA SER A 163 -27.57 -45.71 -24.74
C SER A 163 -28.92 -45.02 -24.91
N ALA A 164 -29.89 -45.36 -24.05
CA ALA A 164 -31.22 -44.81 -24.12
C ALA A 164 -31.30 -43.34 -23.61
N ASN A 165 -30.37 -42.92 -22.77
CA ASN A 165 -30.31 -41.56 -22.18
C ASN A 165 -28.88 -41.18 -21.78
N THR A 166 -28.66 -39.90 -21.52
CA THR A 166 -27.37 -39.32 -21.10
C THR A 166 -26.77 -39.94 -19.83
N PRO A 167 -27.54 -40.15 -18.73
CA PRO A 167 -27.01 -40.79 -17.53
C PRO A 167 -26.51 -42.23 -17.78
N GLU A 168 -27.21 -43.02 -18.61
CA GLU A 168 -26.78 -44.37 -18.97
C GLU A 168 -25.49 -44.36 -19.79
N ALA A 169 -25.39 -43.47 -20.78
CA ALA A 169 -24.17 -43.29 -21.57
C ALA A 169 -22.98 -42.96 -20.69
N LYS A 170 -23.16 -42.05 -19.73
CA LYS A 170 -22.15 -41.65 -18.76
C LYS A 170 -21.69 -42.84 -17.90
N ASN A 171 -22.60 -43.59 -17.32
CA ASN A 171 -22.27 -44.75 -16.49
C ASN A 171 -21.48 -45.80 -17.28
N ARG A 172 -21.88 -46.11 -18.51
CA ARG A 172 -21.20 -47.06 -19.38
C ARG A 172 -19.79 -46.60 -19.78
N LEU A 173 -19.59 -45.26 -19.97
CA LEU A 173 -18.26 -44.69 -20.21
C LEU A 173 -17.36 -44.81 -18.98
N ILE A 174 -17.91 -44.56 -17.78
CA ILE A 174 -17.19 -44.70 -16.51
C ILE A 174 -16.71 -46.16 -16.32
N GLU A 175 -17.62 -47.13 -16.49
CA GLU A 175 -17.32 -48.54 -16.32
C GLU A 175 -16.29 -49.06 -17.35
N ARG A 176 -16.43 -48.60 -18.63
CA ARG A 176 -15.58 -49.10 -19.71
C ARG A 176 -14.17 -48.55 -19.67
N PHE A 177 -14.00 -47.25 -19.38
CA PHE A 177 -12.72 -46.55 -19.46
C PHE A 177 -12.17 -46.14 -18.10
N SER A 178 -12.80 -46.56 -17.00
CA SER A 178 -12.44 -46.21 -15.62
C SER A 178 -12.33 -44.70 -15.41
N LEU A 179 -13.24 -43.92 -16.04
CA LEU A 179 -13.28 -42.48 -15.98
C LEU A 179 -13.94 -42.01 -14.70
N THR A 180 -13.64 -40.80 -14.28
CA THR A 180 -14.40 -40.13 -13.21
C THR A 180 -15.70 -39.56 -13.75
N ASP A 181 -16.64 -39.24 -12.84
CA ASP A 181 -17.94 -38.65 -13.17
C ASP A 181 -17.79 -37.36 -13.97
N VAL A 182 -16.83 -36.50 -13.59
CA VAL A 182 -16.53 -35.23 -14.25
C VAL A 182 -15.97 -35.42 -15.66
N GLN A 183 -15.08 -36.42 -15.85
CA GLN A 183 -14.50 -36.72 -17.15
C GLN A 183 -15.56 -37.30 -18.10
N ALA A 184 -16.39 -38.23 -17.64
CA ALA A 184 -17.47 -38.78 -18.42
C ALA A 184 -18.52 -37.73 -18.81
N GLN A 185 -18.84 -36.79 -17.90
CA GLN A 185 -19.70 -35.68 -18.24
C GLN A 185 -19.11 -34.79 -19.34
N ALA A 186 -17.82 -34.46 -19.24
CA ALA A 186 -17.13 -33.65 -20.24
C ALA A 186 -17.10 -34.32 -21.63
N ILE A 187 -17.00 -35.65 -21.68
CA ILE A 187 -17.05 -36.43 -22.94
C ILE A 187 -18.45 -36.35 -23.57
N VAL A 188 -19.49 -36.55 -22.77
CA VAL A 188 -20.88 -36.49 -23.27
C VAL A 188 -21.27 -35.09 -23.73
N ASP A 189 -20.75 -34.05 -23.08
CA ASP A 189 -21.00 -32.66 -23.44
C ASP A 189 -20.15 -32.15 -24.62
N MET A 190 -19.20 -32.97 -25.12
CA MET A 190 -18.32 -32.60 -26.22
C MET A 190 -19.10 -32.41 -27.53
N ARG A 191 -18.82 -31.31 -28.22
CA ARG A 191 -19.45 -31.03 -29.51
C ARG A 191 -18.74 -31.75 -30.65
N LEU A 192 -19.50 -32.29 -31.63
CA LEU A 192 -18.97 -32.96 -32.80
C LEU A 192 -17.87 -32.16 -33.54
N ARG A 193 -17.93 -30.86 -33.58
CA ARG A 193 -16.91 -29.99 -34.19
C ARG A 193 -15.55 -30.00 -33.47
N GLU A 194 -15.54 -30.38 -32.22
CA GLU A 194 -14.31 -30.44 -31.37
C GLU A 194 -13.56 -31.75 -31.63
N ILE A 195 -14.29 -32.80 -31.97
CA ILE A 195 -13.75 -34.10 -32.38
C ILE A 195 -12.99 -33.97 -33.70
N GLY A 196 -13.52 -33.26 -34.67
CA GLY A 196 -12.91 -33.13 -36.01
C GLY A 196 -11.63 -32.29 -36.07
N ARG A 197 -11.35 -31.42 -35.05
CA ARG A 197 -10.11 -30.66 -34.99
C ARG A 197 -8.92 -31.37 -34.39
N ALA A 198 -9.14 -32.49 -33.73
CA ALA A 198 -8.07 -33.29 -33.11
C ALA A 198 -7.35 -34.21 -34.08
N HIS A 199 -7.81 -34.32 -35.34
CA HIS A 199 -7.23 -35.14 -36.40
C HIS A 199 -6.48 -34.38 -37.50
N VAL A 200 -6.13 -33.08 -37.27
CA VAL A 200 -5.34 -32.27 -38.21
C VAL A 200 -3.99 -31.92 -37.63
#